data_2913cc01850b41409b032ed56d373c28
#
_entry.id   2913cc01850b41409b032ed56d373c28
#
_cell.length_a   1.000
_cell.length_b   1.000
_cell.length_c   1.000
_cell.angle_alpha   90.00
_cell.angle_beta   90.00
_cell.angle_gamma   90.00
#
_symmetry.space_group_name_H-M   'P 1'
#
loop_
_entity.id
_entity.type
_entity.pdbx_description
1 polymer ?
#
loop_
_entity_poly.entity_id
_entity_poly.type
_entity_poly.pdbx_seq_one_letter_code
_entity_poly.pdbx_strand_id
1 'polypeptide(L)'
;AAALVASGAYKTVAVTAGGCTAKLGMNGKDHVKKGLPILEDMLGGFSVIVTQDDGVSPEINLDILGRHSVGTGSAPQAVIGSLVTDPLERNGLKVTDIDKFSPEMQNPDITKPAGAGDVPLANYKMIAALAVKKGDLQKADLAKFTVEHGFTGWAPTQGHIPSGVPCIGHVRNAIMDGKMKRVMVIGKGSLFLGRMTNLFDGVSFVIQANSGAEKAA
;
A
#
# COMPACT_ATOMS: atom_id res chain seq x y z
N ALA A 1 4.11 9.16 -11.72
CA ALA A 1 5.08 8.56 -12.66
C ALA A 1 4.35 7.75 -13.74
N ALA A 2 3.60 6.71 -13.38
CA ALA A 2 2.95 5.83 -14.35
C ALA A 2 2.05 6.58 -15.35
N ALA A 3 1.22 7.52 -14.88
CA ALA A 3 0.38 8.34 -15.75
C ALA A 3 1.20 9.22 -16.72
N LEU A 4 2.34 9.75 -16.29
CA LEU A 4 3.23 10.54 -17.14
C LEU A 4 3.88 9.70 -18.24
N VAL A 5 4.22 8.45 -17.94
CA VAL A 5 4.75 7.52 -18.93
C VAL A 5 3.63 7.07 -19.87
N ALA A 6 2.48 6.68 -19.34
CA ALA A 6 1.34 6.21 -20.15
C ALA A 6 0.78 7.29 -21.08
N SER A 7 0.84 8.57 -20.71
CA SER A 7 0.42 9.68 -21.57
C SER A 7 1.44 10.02 -22.69
N GLY A 8 2.61 9.37 -22.69
CA GLY A 8 3.69 9.66 -23.63
C GLY A 8 4.49 10.94 -23.32
N ALA A 9 4.17 11.63 -22.20
CA ALA A 9 4.90 12.85 -21.81
C ALA A 9 6.37 12.57 -21.51
N TYR A 10 6.66 11.40 -20.94
CA TYR A 10 8.01 10.94 -20.64
C TYR A 10 8.15 9.44 -20.95
N LYS A 11 9.30 9.02 -21.44
CA LYS A 11 9.63 7.59 -21.62
C LYS A 11 10.02 6.91 -20.32
N THR A 12 10.62 7.66 -19.42
CA THR A 12 11.15 7.17 -18.14
C THR A 12 10.99 8.23 -17.07
N VAL A 13 10.53 7.81 -15.89
CA VAL A 13 10.37 8.68 -14.71
C VAL A 13 11.01 8.00 -13.52
N ALA A 14 11.97 8.65 -12.88
CA ALA A 14 12.52 8.23 -11.60
C ALA A 14 11.65 8.79 -10.46
N VAL A 15 11.22 7.92 -9.55
CA VAL A 15 10.51 8.29 -8.33
C VAL A 15 11.44 8.02 -7.16
N THR A 16 11.76 9.07 -6.42
CA THR A 16 12.60 8.96 -5.22
C THR A 16 11.87 9.53 -4.03
N ALA A 17 11.97 8.88 -2.90
CA ALA A 17 11.51 9.40 -1.63
C ALA A 17 12.46 8.99 -0.51
N GLY A 18 12.64 9.86 0.45
CA GLY A 18 13.47 9.60 1.61
C GLY A 18 13.24 10.63 2.70
N GLY A 19 13.61 10.26 3.90
CA GLY A 19 13.49 11.16 5.04
C GLY A 19 13.83 10.49 6.36
N CYS A 20 13.94 11.31 7.39
CA CYS A 20 13.98 10.90 8.77
C CYS A 20 12.70 11.34 9.46
N THR A 21 11.93 10.43 9.99
CA THR A 21 10.64 10.71 10.61
C THR A 21 10.72 10.85 12.13
N ALA A 22 11.85 10.46 12.73
CA ALA A 22 11.99 10.31 14.16
C ALA A 22 11.77 11.59 14.97
N LYS A 23 12.45 12.63 14.60
CA LYS A 23 12.45 13.87 15.39
C LYS A 23 11.36 14.85 14.97
N LEU A 24 10.80 14.65 13.79
CA LEU A 24 9.78 15.50 13.22
C LEU A 24 8.38 14.87 13.31
N GLY A 25 8.31 13.60 13.67
CA GLY A 25 7.05 12.90 13.89
C GLY A 25 6.24 13.57 15.00
N MET A 26 4.96 13.69 14.78
CA MET A 26 4.02 14.31 15.72
C MET A 26 3.99 13.61 17.08
N ASN A 27 4.49 12.39 17.16
CA ASN A 27 4.59 11.59 18.37
C ASN A 27 5.96 11.65 19.05
N GLY A 28 6.98 12.26 18.44
CA GLY A 28 8.33 12.28 19.00
C GLY A 28 8.37 12.87 20.41
N LYS A 29 7.67 13.99 20.66
CA LYS A 29 7.55 14.58 22.00
C LYS A 29 6.80 13.68 22.97
N ASP A 30 5.75 13.03 22.52
CA ASP A 30 4.96 12.11 23.34
C ASP A 30 5.71 10.80 23.64
N HIS A 31 6.51 10.30 22.70
CA HIS A 31 7.37 9.16 22.91
C HIS A 31 8.44 9.46 23.97
N VAL A 32 9.12 10.59 23.85
CA VAL A 32 10.11 11.04 24.87
C VAL A 32 9.43 11.18 26.22
N LYS A 33 8.27 11.83 26.30
CA LYS A 33 7.53 12.04 27.53
C LYS A 33 7.08 10.71 28.17
N LYS A 34 6.80 9.70 27.38
CA LYS A 34 6.37 8.37 27.83
C LYS A 34 7.54 7.40 28.04
N GLY A 35 8.78 7.81 27.79
CA GLY A 35 9.96 6.96 27.89
C GLY A 35 9.96 5.81 26.85
N LEU A 36 9.27 5.98 25.74
CA LEU A 36 9.22 4.96 24.68
C LEU A 36 10.47 5.04 23.80
N PRO A 37 10.98 3.89 23.30
CA PRO A 37 12.11 3.89 22.40
C PRO A 37 11.78 4.66 21.13
N ILE A 38 12.66 5.57 20.73
CA ILE A 38 12.58 6.29 19.48
C ILE A 38 13.32 5.45 18.43
N LEU A 39 12.65 4.49 17.84
CA LEU A 39 13.20 3.66 16.75
C LEU A 39 13.09 4.33 15.38
N GLU A 40 12.60 5.54 15.36
CA GLU A 40 12.30 6.30 14.15
C GLU A 40 13.49 7.11 13.63
N ASP A 41 14.62 7.11 14.36
CA ASP A 41 15.86 7.77 13.94
C ASP A 41 16.53 7.07 12.74
N MET A 42 15.85 6.15 12.11
CA MET A 42 16.32 5.51 10.90
C MET A 42 16.03 6.38 9.68
N LEU A 43 17.08 6.67 8.94
CA LEU A 43 16.92 7.22 7.59
C LEU A 43 16.35 6.13 6.70
N GLY A 44 15.23 6.43 6.10
CA GLY A 44 14.59 5.55 5.13
C GLY A 44 14.49 6.23 3.78
N GLY A 45 14.66 5.45 2.72
CA GLY A 45 14.48 5.95 1.37
C GLY A 45 14.22 4.81 0.40
N PHE A 46 13.63 5.17 -0.73
CA PHE A 46 13.50 4.26 -1.87
C PHE A 46 13.63 5.04 -3.17
N SER A 47 13.98 4.32 -4.22
CA SER A 47 13.96 4.84 -5.59
C SER A 47 13.45 3.74 -6.51
N VAL A 48 12.54 4.12 -7.40
CA VAL A 48 12.05 3.23 -8.46
C VAL A 48 12.06 3.98 -9.79
N ILE A 49 12.31 3.24 -10.86
CA ILE A 49 12.22 3.74 -12.22
C ILE A 49 10.97 3.15 -12.87
N VAL A 50 10.13 4.03 -13.41
CA VAL A 50 8.94 3.67 -14.20
C VAL A 50 9.23 4.00 -15.64
N THR A 51 9.12 3.01 -16.53
CA THR A 51 9.40 3.14 -17.97
C THR A 51 8.18 2.75 -18.78
N GLN A 52 8.27 2.97 -20.09
CA GLN A 52 7.37 2.32 -21.04
C GLN A 52 7.45 0.80 -20.86
N ASP A 53 6.38 0.12 -21.23
CA ASP A 53 6.29 -1.33 -21.18
C ASP A 53 7.38 -1.95 -22.05
N ASP A 54 8.14 -2.88 -21.48
CA ASP A 54 9.20 -3.64 -22.13
C ASP A 54 8.78 -5.08 -22.50
N GLY A 55 7.52 -5.43 -22.25
CA GLY A 55 6.97 -6.76 -22.49
C GLY A 55 7.46 -7.85 -21.51
N VAL A 56 8.31 -7.51 -20.54
CA VAL A 56 8.98 -8.48 -19.63
C VAL A 56 8.85 -8.10 -18.18
N SER A 57 9.19 -6.86 -17.83
CA SER A 57 9.14 -6.37 -16.44
C SER A 57 7.70 -6.29 -15.94
N PRO A 58 7.45 -6.46 -14.63
CA PRO A 58 6.10 -6.29 -14.09
C PRO A 58 5.52 -4.93 -14.46
N GLU A 59 4.27 -4.93 -14.84
CA GLU A 59 3.55 -3.73 -15.28
C GLU A 59 2.68 -3.14 -14.16
N ILE A 60 2.49 -1.83 -14.19
CA ILE A 60 1.48 -1.14 -13.38
C ILE A 60 0.18 -1.12 -14.20
N ASN A 61 -0.85 -1.81 -13.70
CA ASN A 61 -2.15 -1.81 -14.35
C ASN A 61 -2.92 -0.53 -14.01
N LEU A 62 -3.00 0.39 -14.98
CA LEU A 62 -3.67 1.68 -14.79
C LEU A 62 -5.21 1.61 -14.82
N ASP A 63 -5.79 0.49 -15.24
CA ASP A 63 -7.24 0.28 -15.19
C ASP A 63 -7.71 -0.06 -13.77
N ILE A 64 -6.80 -0.60 -12.95
CA ILE A 64 -7.08 -0.95 -11.55
C ILE A 64 -6.49 0.12 -10.63
N LEU A 65 -7.06 1.30 -10.68
CA LEU A 65 -6.71 2.41 -9.79
C LEU A 65 -7.83 2.63 -8.76
N GLY A 66 -7.46 2.60 -7.49
CA GLY A 66 -8.31 3.03 -6.40
C GLY A 66 -7.99 4.48 -6.00
N ARG A 67 -9.02 5.23 -5.67
CA ARG A 67 -8.87 6.61 -5.17
C ARG A 67 -9.88 6.88 -4.07
N HIS A 68 -9.38 7.41 -2.98
CA HIS A 68 -10.20 7.99 -1.93
C HIS A 68 -9.94 9.48 -1.88
N SER A 69 -10.95 10.29 -2.16
CA SER A 69 -10.82 11.74 -2.27
C SER A 69 -11.12 12.43 -0.94
N VAL A 70 -10.44 13.55 -0.70
CA VAL A 70 -10.73 14.45 0.40
C VAL A 70 -12.24 14.82 0.40
N GLY A 71 -12.84 14.82 1.58
CA GLY A 71 -14.26 15.14 1.76
C GLY A 71 -15.22 13.93 1.68
N THR A 72 -14.73 12.75 1.31
CA THR A 72 -15.55 11.52 1.28
C THR A 72 -15.59 10.76 2.61
N GLY A 73 -15.03 11.34 3.65
CA GLY A 73 -15.00 10.78 5.00
C GLY A 73 -13.73 10.01 5.32
N SER A 74 -13.53 9.72 6.61
CA SER A 74 -12.35 9.02 7.12
C SER A 74 -12.69 7.66 7.74
N ALA A 75 -13.90 7.14 7.53
CA ALA A 75 -14.30 5.83 8.01
C ALA A 75 -13.41 4.74 7.36
N PRO A 76 -12.71 3.90 8.14
CA PRO A 76 -11.76 2.94 7.58
C PRO A 76 -12.34 2.03 6.50
N GLN A 77 -13.62 1.61 6.67
CA GLN A 77 -14.30 0.78 5.68
C GLN A 77 -14.51 1.51 4.34
N ALA A 78 -14.87 2.80 4.37
CA ALA A 78 -15.06 3.58 3.16
C ALA A 78 -13.74 3.81 2.45
N VAL A 79 -12.68 4.11 3.21
CA VAL A 79 -11.33 4.29 2.68
C VAL A 79 -10.83 3.02 2.01
N ILE A 80 -10.89 1.87 2.70
CA ILE A 80 -10.44 0.60 2.12
C ILE A 80 -11.39 0.14 1.00
N GLY A 81 -12.67 0.43 1.09
CA GLY A 81 -13.62 0.17 0.01
C GLY A 81 -13.18 0.84 -1.29
N SER A 82 -13.01 2.17 -1.26
CA SER A 82 -12.62 2.96 -2.44
C SER A 82 -11.21 2.65 -2.95
N LEU A 83 -10.30 2.20 -2.08
CA LEU A 83 -8.93 1.88 -2.47
C LEU A 83 -8.74 0.43 -2.91
N VAL A 84 -9.55 -0.51 -2.45
CA VAL A 84 -9.33 -1.94 -2.69
C VAL A 84 -10.51 -2.58 -3.41
N THR A 85 -11.67 -2.66 -2.77
CA THR A 85 -12.76 -3.46 -3.31
C THR A 85 -13.40 -2.84 -4.56
N ASP A 86 -13.58 -1.54 -4.59
CA ASP A 86 -14.25 -0.87 -5.71
C ASP A 86 -13.45 -0.90 -7.02
N PRO A 87 -12.11 -0.63 -7.02
CA PRO A 87 -11.33 -0.76 -8.25
C PRO A 87 -11.22 -2.21 -8.74
N LEU A 88 -11.17 -3.21 -7.85
CA LEU A 88 -11.17 -4.61 -8.24
C LEU A 88 -12.51 -5.01 -8.87
N GLU A 89 -13.62 -4.69 -8.23
CA GLU A 89 -14.95 -5.01 -8.71
C GLU A 89 -15.23 -4.40 -10.09
N ARG A 90 -14.85 -3.13 -10.30
CA ARG A 90 -14.98 -2.48 -11.62
C ARG A 90 -14.23 -3.20 -12.73
N ASN A 91 -13.19 -3.95 -12.40
CA ASN A 91 -12.38 -4.72 -13.33
C ASN A 91 -12.68 -6.22 -13.32
N GLY A 92 -13.80 -6.63 -12.71
CA GLY A 92 -14.21 -8.03 -12.65
C GLY A 92 -13.32 -8.93 -11.82
N LEU A 93 -12.53 -8.35 -10.90
CA LEU A 93 -11.62 -9.07 -10.02
C LEU A 93 -12.18 -9.16 -8.60
N LYS A 94 -11.86 -10.25 -7.94
CA LYS A 94 -12.10 -10.46 -6.52
C LYS A 94 -10.92 -10.02 -5.68
N VAL A 95 -11.15 -9.77 -4.41
CA VAL A 95 -10.07 -9.50 -3.45
C VAL A 95 -9.08 -10.67 -3.38
N THR A 96 -9.57 -11.89 -3.54
CA THR A 96 -8.75 -13.11 -3.55
C THR A 96 -7.88 -13.30 -4.80
N ASP A 97 -8.07 -12.49 -5.85
CA ASP A 97 -7.24 -12.54 -7.06
C ASP A 97 -5.92 -11.74 -6.90
N ILE A 98 -5.74 -11.08 -5.77
CA ILE A 98 -4.55 -10.34 -5.40
C ILE A 98 -3.69 -11.17 -4.46
N ASP A 99 -2.48 -11.52 -4.86
CA ASP A 99 -1.58 -12.37 -4.06
C ASP A 99 -1.16 -11.69 -2.76
N LYS A 100 -0.83 -10.39 -2.81
CA LYS A 100 -0.42 -9.62 -1.64
C LYS A 100 -0.97 -8.20 -1.67
N PHE A 101 -1.29 -7.69 -0.48
CA PHE A 101 -1.65 -6.30 -0.27
C PHE A 101 -0.53 -5.59 0.50
N SER A 102 -0.10 -4.43 0.01
CA SER A 102 0.87 -3.58 0.67
C SER A 102 0.24 -2.26 1.10
N PRO A 103 -0.38 -2.23 2.27
CA PRO A 103 -0.92 -1.00 2.86
C PRO A 103 0.16 -0.20 3.60
N GLU A 104 -0.21 0.52 4.65
CA GLU A 104 0.75 1.11 5.59
C GLU A 104 1.54 0.01 6.31
N MET A 105 2.84 -0.05 6.01
CA MET A 105 3.76 -1.08 6.51
C MET A 105 4.56 -0.56 7.73
N GLN A 106 3.90 0.14 8.64
CA GLN A 106 4.53 0.68 9.85
C GLN A 106 4.95 -0.43 10.81
N ASN A 107 6.08 -0.23 11.49
CA ASN A 107 6.58 -1.20 12.47
C ASN A 107 5.67 -1.27 13.70
N PRO A 108 5.06 -2.45 14.00
CA PRO A 108 4.19 -2.61 15.16
C PRO A 108 4.89 -2.42 16.50
N ASP A 109 6.19 -2.63 16.59
CA ASP A 109 6.95 -2.40 17.82
C ASP A 109 6.99 -0.92 18.21
N ILE A 110 6.81 -0.03 17.22
CA ILE A 110 6.69 1.40 17.42
C ILE A 110 5.23 1.81 17.62
N THR A 111 4.33 1.30 16.79
CA THR A 111 2.94 1.76 16.75
C THR A 111 2.09 1.21 17.90
N LYS A 112 2.35 0.00 18.38
CA LYS A 112 1.63 -0.59 19.53
C LYS A 112 1.84 0.23 20.81
N PRO A 113 3.07 0.53 21.25
CA PRO A 113 3.29 1.37 22.43
C PRO A 113 2.72 2.79 22.27
N ALA A 114 2.69 3.31 21.04
CA ALA A 114 2.10 4.61 20.75
C ALA A 114 0.55 4.62 20.73
N GLY A 115 -0.09 3.46 20.92
CA GLY A 115 -1.55 3.34 20.97
C GLY A 115 -2.21 3.19 19.59
N ALA A 116 -1.44 3.03 18.51
CA ALA A 116 -1.97 2.82 17.16
C ALA A 116 -2.21 1.33 16.83
N GLY A 117 -1.69 0.41 17.66
CA GLY A 117 -1.82 -1.03 17.45
C GLY A 117 -0.92 -1.55 16.33
N ASP A 118 -1.26 -2.73 15.81
CA ASP A 118 -0.60 -3.34 14.67
C ASP A 118 -1.25 -2.84 13.38
N VAL A 119 -0.68 -1.80 12.80
CA VAL A 119 -1.28 -1.10 11.65
C VAL A 119 -1.36 -1.97 10.40
N PRO A 120 -0.29 -2.70 9.98
CA PRO A 120 -0.40 -3.61 8.84
C PRO A 120 -1.47 -4.68 9.05
N LEU A 121 -1.46 -5.36 10.18
CA LEU A 121 -2.44 -6.41 10.48
C LEU A 121 -3.88 -5.86 10.52
N ALA A 122 -4.09 -4.68 11.05
CA ALA A 122 -5.41 -4.04 11.07
C ALA A 122 -5.93 -3.77 9.65
N ASN A 123 -5.05 -3.33 8.74
CA ASN A 123 -5.40 -3.16 7.34
C ASN A 123 -5.75 -4.50 6.66
N TYR A 124 -4.96 -5.56 6.87
CA TYR A 124 -5.26 -6.88 6.29
C TYR A 124 -6.59 -7.43 6.79
N LYS A 125 -6.87 -7.31 8.09
CA LYS A 125 -8.18 -7.70 8.67
C LYS A 125 -9.34 -6.93 8.07
N MET A 126 -9.16 -5.62 7.81
CA MET A 126 -10.19 -4.80 7.19
C MET A 126 -10.46 -5.23 5.75
N ILE A 127 -9.40 -5.48 4.97
CA ILE A 127 -9.51 -5.99 3.59
C ILE A 127 -10.24 -7.34 3.60
N ALA A 128 -9.84 -8.26 4.46
CA ALA A 128 -10.49 -9.57 4.59
C ALA A 128 -11.97 -9.45 4.99
N ALA A 129 -12.31 -8.55 5.92
CA ALA A 129 -13.70 -8.32 6.33
C ALA A 129 -14.56 -7.76 5.19
N LEU A 130 -14.01 -6.87 4.37
CA LEU A 130 -14.70 -6.37 3.17
C LEU A 130 -14.85 -7.46 2.10
N ALA A 131 -13.85 -8.33 1.92
CA ALA A 131 -13.93 -9.49 1.04
C ALA A 131 -15.05 -10.43 1.47
N VAL A 132 -15.20 -10.69 2.77
CA VAL A 132 -16.33 -11.48 3.31
C VAL A 132 -17.67 -10.79 3.02
N LYS A 133 -17.74 -9.48 3.25
CA LYS A 133 -18.97 -8.70 2.98
C LYS A 133 -19.38 -8.72 1.51
N LYS A 134 -18.41 -8.75 0.60
CA LYS A 134 -18.63 -8.83 -0.86
C LYS A 134 -18.91 -10.26 -1.35
N GLY A 135 -18.68 -11.28 -0.53
CA GLY A 135 -18.83 -12.70 -0.90
C GLY A 135 -17.61 -13.29 -1.61
N ASP A 136 -16.49 -12.59 -1.64
CA ASP A 136 -15.23 -13.06 -2.22
C ASP A 136 -14.51 -14.06 -1.30
N LEU A 137 -14.81 -14.02 0.00
CA LEU A 137 -14.17 -14.82 1.04
C LEU A 137 -15.22 -15.36 2.02
N GLN A 138 -15.02 -16.58 2.50
CA GLN A 138 -15.82 -17.13 3.59
C GLN A 138 -15.33 -16.58 4.95
N LYS A 139 -16.26 -16.34 5.87
CA LYS A 139 -15.91 -15.82 7.20
C LYS A 139 -14.91 -16.70 7.96
N ALA A 140 -14.97 -18.01 7.77
CA ALA A 140 -14.06 -18.98 8.37
C ALA A 140 -12.61 -18.79 7.91
N ASP A 141 -12.39 -18.27 6.69
CA ASP A 141 -11.07 -18.11 6.07
C ASP A 141 -10.41 -16.76 6.35
N LEU A 142 -11.07 -15.88 7.10
CA LEU A 142 -10.58 -14.52 7.37
C LEU A 142 -9.17 -14.50 7.96
N ALA A 143 -8.90 -15.35 8.96
CA ALA A 143 -7.58 -15.42 9.60
C ALA A 143 -6.52 -15.97 8.63
N LYS A 144 -6.86 -16.98 7.86
CA LYS A 144 -5.99 -17.56 6.83
C LYS A 144 -5.65 -16.52 5.76
N PHE A 145 -6.65 -15.80 5.26
CA PHE A 145 -6.48 -14.73 4.29
C PHE A 145 -5.47 -13.68 4.75
N THR A 146 -5.57 -13.20 6.02
CA THR A 146 -4.66 -12.17 6.53
C THR A 146 -3.19 -12.63 6.53
N VAL A 147 -2.94 -13.92 6.72
CA VAL A 147 -1.59 -14.49 6.66
C VAL A 147 -1.12 -14.67 5.21
N GLU A 148 -1.99 -15.21 4.36
CA GLU A 148 -1.64 -15.55 2.98
C GLU A 148 -1.51 -14.31 2.09
N HIS A 149 -2.37 -13.30 2.26
CA HIS A 149 -2.40 -12.10 1.44
C HIS A 149 -1.73 -10.86 2.08
N GLY A 150 -1.33 -10.95 3.35
CA GLY A 150 -0.48 -9.96 4.01
C GLY A 150 1.01 -10.24 3.79
N PHE A 151 1.84 -9.21 3.92
CA PHE A 151 3.29 -9.39 4.02
C PHE A 151 3.69 -9.81 5.44
N THR A 152 4.76 -10.60 5.54
CA THR A 152 5.30 -11.10 6.82
C THR A 152 6.21 -10.10 7.53
N GLY A 153 6.43 -8.93 6.95
CA GLY A 153 7.33 -7.91 7.47
C GLY A 153 6.70 -6.53 7.40
N TRP A 154 7.48 -5.56 7.82
CA TRP A 154 7.12 -4.14 7.81
C TRP A 154 8.35 -3.29 7.50
N ALA A 155 8.14 -2.01 7.20
CA ALA A 155 9.23 -1.07 7.08
C ALA A 155 9.87 -0.80 8.46
N PRO A 156 11.18 -0.57 8.53
CA PRO A 156 11.86 -0.36 9.81
C PRO A 156 11.55 0.99 10.47
N THR A 157 10.77 1.85 9.81
CA THR A 157 10.47 3.21 10.23
C THR A 157 8.97 3.48 10.26
N GLN A 158 8.58 4.64 10.76
CA GLN A 158 7.23 5.20 10.69
C GLN A 158 7.11 6.31 9.64
N GLY A 159 5.92 6.92 9.58
CA GLY A 159 5.59 8.08 8.76
C GLY A 159 5.12 7.68 7.38
N HIS A 160 5.35 8.54 6.41
CA HIS A 160 4.78 8.38 5.08
C HIS A 160 5.55 7.43 4.17
N ILE A 161 6.85 7.21 4.44
CA ILE A 161 7.70 6.32 3.65
C ILE A 161 7.19 4.86 3.68
N PRO A 162 6.70 4.31 4.81
CA PRO A 162 6.20 2.94 4.87
C PRO A 162 4.87 2.71 4.15
N SER A 163 4.22 3.75 3.60
CA SER A 163 2.88 3.61 3.01
C SER A 163 2.91 2.87 1.67
N GLY A 164 2.94 1.56 1.74
CA GLY A 164 2.74 0.65 0.63
C GLY A 164 3.91 0.47 -0.34
N VAL A 165 4.89 1.36 -0.36
CA VAL A 165 5.95 1.36 -1.39
C VAL A 165 7.22 0.56 -1.06
N PRO A 166 7.61 0.31 0.20
CA PRO A 166 8.86 -0.40 0.50
C PRO A 166 8.93 -1.83 -0.04
N CYS A 167 7.78 -2.44 -0.32
CA CYS A 167 7.70 -3.79 -0.85
C CYS A 167 8.02 -3.88 -2.37
N ILE A 168 8.06 -2.78 -3.12
CA ILE A 168 8.07 -2.80 -4.60
C ILE A 168 9.24 -3.62 -5.16
N GLY A 169 10.44 -3.51 -4.58
CA GLY A 169 11.58 -4.30 -5.02
C GLY A 169 11.38 -5.81 -4.82
N HIS A 170 10.85 -6.20 -3.66
CA HIS A 170 10.52 -7.61 -3.36
C HIS A 170 9.41 -8.13 -4.25
N VAL A 171 8.38 -7.33 -4.49
CA VAL A 171 7.25 -7.65 -5.39
C VAL A 171 7.75 -7.87 -6.81
N ARG A 172 8.57 -6.96 -7.33
CA ARG A 172 9.17 -7.12 -8.67
C ARG A 172 9.89 -8.47 -8.81
N ASN A 173 10.76 -8.78 -7.87
CA ASN A 173 11.51 -10.04 -7.91
C ASN A 173 10.59 -11.26 -7.82
N ALA A 174 9.60 -11.24 -6.91
CA ALA A 174 8.67 -12.35 -6.75
C ALA A 174 7.79 -12.56 -8.00
N ILE A 175 7.39 -11.50 -8.68
CA ILE A 175 6.65 -11.61 -9.95
C ILE A 175 7.56 -12.15 -11.04
N MET A 176 8.79 -11.64 -11.17
CA MET A 176 9.77 -12.14 -12.14
C MET A 176 10.11 -13.63 -11.93
N ASP A 177 10.12 -14.07 -10.68
CA ASP A 177 10.32 -15.49 -10.31
C ASP A 177 9.06 -16.36 -10.51
N GLY A 178 7.94 -15.78 -10.93
CA GLY A 178 6.66 -16.51 -11.06
C GLY A 178 5.99 -16.90 -9.72
N LYS A 179 6.46 -16.35 -8.60
CA LYS A 179 5.92 -16.62 -7.26
C LYS A 179 4.66 -15.83 -6.94
N MET A 180 4.46 -14.74 -7.64
CA MET A 180 3.29 -13.86 -7.53
C MET A 180 2.85 -13.42 -8.91
N LYS A 181 1.56 -13.09 -9.04
CA LYS A 181 0.97 -12.57 -10.28
C LYS A 181 0.53 -11.13 -10.14
N ARG A 182 -0.09 -10.78 -9.00
CA ARG A 182 -0.67 -9.45 -8.75
C ARG A 182 -0.43 -9.01 -7.32
N VAL A 183 0.03 -7.81 -7.13
CA VAL A 183 0.19 -7.19 -5.81
C VAL A 183 -0.43 -5.80 -5.84
N MET A 184 -1.27 -5.49 -4.85
CA MET A 184 -1.86 -4.16 -4.74
C MET A 184 -1.09 -3.32 -3.74
N VAL A 185 -0.60 -2.17 -4.21
CA VAL A 185 0.05 -1.15 -3.40
C VAL A 185 -1.00 -0.13 -2.99
N ILE A 186 -1.09 0.17 -1.69
CA ILE A 186 -2.11 1.04 -1.12
C ILE A 186 -1.42 2.17 -0.38
N GLY A 187 -1.40 3.35 -1.00
CA GLY A 187 -0.96 4.60 -0.37
C GLY A 187 -2.16 5.36 0.17
N LYS A 188 -2.24 5.48 1.48
CA LYS A 188 -3.26 6.30 2.12
C LYS A 188 -2.63 7.22 3.15
N GLY A 189 -3.24 8.37 3.37
CA GLY A 189 -2.83 9.31 4.40
C GLY A 189 -2.89 8.66 5.78
N SER A 190 -2.10 9.18 6.72
CA SER A 190 -2.13 8.67 8.08
C SER A 190 -3.48 8.99 8.74
N LEU A 191 -3.96 8.06 9.56
CA LEU A 191 -5.16 8.27 10.40
C LEU A 191 -5.03 9.51 11.28
N PHE A 192 -3.81 9.92 11.57
CA PHE A 192 -3.52 11.12 12.34
C PHE A 192 -3.92 12.40 11.58
N LEU A 193 -3.51 12.54 10.33
CA LEU A 193 -3.94 13.67 9.48
C LEU A 193 -5.46 13.66 9.31
N GLY A 194 -6.05 12.50 9.13
CA GLY A 194 -7.49 12.35 9.06
C GLY A 194 -8.22 12.86 10.30
N ARG A 195 -7.69 12.57 11.50
CA ARG A 195 -8.27 13.03 12.76
C ARG A 195 -8.11 14.53 12.98
N MET A 196 -6.97 15.09 12.58
CA MET A 196 -6.68 16.51 12.80
C MET A 196 -7.37 17.44 11.79
N THR A 197 -7.49 16.99 10.55
CA THR A 197 -7.88 17.88 9.45
C THR A 197 -9.18 17.46 8.79
N ASN A 198 -9.71 16.26 9.05
CA ASN A 198 -10.76 15.61 8.28
C ASN A 198 -10.46 15.51 6.78
N LEU A 199 -9.20 15.74 6.40
CA LEU A 199 -8.72 15.66 5.04
C LEU A 199 -7.98 14.33 4.88
N PHE A 200 -8.69 13.33 4.39
CA PHE A 200 -8.14 12.02 4.14
C PHE A 200 -8.14 11.75 2.64
N ASP A 201 -6.99 11.36 2.14
CA ASP A 201 -6.78 11.06 0.73
C ASP A 201 -6.01 9.75 0.59
N GLY A 202 -6.16 9.06 -0.53
CA GLY A 202 -5.46 7.83 -0.80
C GLY A 202 -5.53 7.42 -2.27
N VAL A 203 -4.56 6.63 -2.66
CA VAL A 203 -4.49 6.03 -3.99
C VAL A 203 -3.98 4.60 -3.87
N SER A 204 -4.47 3.71 -4.72
CA SER A 204 -3.94 2.36 -4.87
C SER A 204 -3.76 2.02 -6.34
N PHE A 205 -2.86 1.08 -6.60
CA PHE A 205 -2.63 0.53 -7.93
C PHE A 205 -2.15 -0.92 -7.82
N VAL A 206 -2.29 -1.65 -8.91
CA VAL A 206 -1.83 -3.04 -9.01
C VAL A 206 -0.54 -3.11 -9.83
N ILE A 207 0.45 -3.80 -9.28
CA ILE A 207 1.62 -4.28 -9.99
C ILE A 207 1.33 -5.74 -10.34
N GLN A 208 1.47 -6.11 -11.60
CA GLN A 208 1.17 -7.45 -12.07
C GLN A 208 2.24 -7.99 -13.02
N ALA A 209 2.22 -9.30 -13.20
CA ALA A 209 3.02 -9.95 -14.22
C ALA A 209 2.70 -9.34 -15.58
N ASN A 210 3.73 -9.10 -16.38
CA ASN A 210 3.56 -8.55 -17.72
C ASN A 210 2.69 -9.47 -18.55
N SER A 211 1.73 -8.91 -19.25
CA SER A 211 0.84 -9.65 -20.13
C SER A 211 1.52 -10.15 -21.41
N GLY A 212 2.75 -9.69 -21.69
CA GLY A 212 3.44 -9.95 -22.95
C GLY A 212 2.76 -9.31 -24.14
N ALA A 213 1.77 -8.45 -23.90
CA ALA A 213 1.11 -7.73 -24.98
C ALA A 213 2.07 -6.64 -25.50
N GLU A 214 2.67 -6.87 -26.64
CA GLU A 214 3.22 -5.80 -27.44
C GLU A 214 2.09 -4.80 -27.69
N LYS A 215 2.12 -3.67 -26.99
CA LYS A 215 1.28 -2.55 -27.36
C LYS A 215 1.77 -2.12 -28.76
N ALA A 216 0.95 -2.40 -29.76
CA ALA A 216 1.20 -1.90 -31.11
C ALA A 216 1.59 -0.42 -31.03
N ALA A 217 2.76 -0.11 -31.53
CA ALA A 217 3.33 1.22 -31.59
C ALA A 217 2.47 2.17 -32.43
#